data_cba0a9f5181450d659cc131ad75fce51
#
_entry.id   cba0a9f5181450d659cc131ad75fce51
#
_cell.length_a   1.000
_cell.length_b   1.000
_cell.length_c   1.000
_cell.angle_alpha   90.00
_cell.angle_beta   90.00
_cell.angle_gamma   90.00
#
_symmetry.space_group_name_H-M   'P 1'
#
loop_
_entity.id
_entity.type
_entity.pdbx_description
1 polymer ?
#
loop_
_entity_poly.entity_id
_entity_poly.type
_entity_poly.pdbx_seq_one_letter_code
_entity_poly.pdbx_strand_id
1 'polypeptide(L)'
;TRSLAKSMENNGAIIGTKGELLGIIYRMKDGESLTIGRDAEKCQIVLKKSNVSREHCIVRRLDDDTYEVEDCSKNGVYVEGAYLGKGNKVQAETGNRVWLCDESQEFRLG
;
A
#
# COMPACT_ATOMS: atom_id res chain seq x y z
N THR A 1 13.07 -7.20 26.33
CA THR A 1 13.61 -6.21 25.41
C THR A 1 13.52 -6.65 23.96
N ARG A 2 13.91 -7.88 23.69
CA ARG A 2 13.86 -8.42 22.34
C ARG A 2 12.43 -8.46 21.80
N SER A 3 11.49 -8.92 22.62
CA SER A 3 10.09 -8.96 22.19
C SER A 3 9.51 -7.56 22.03
N LEU A 4 9.95 -6.62 22.85
CA LEU A 4 9.53 -5.23 22.69
C LEU A 4 10.09 -4.62 21.40
N ALA A 5 11.38 -4.83 21.15
CA ALA A 5 12.03 -4.36 19.93
C ALA A 5 11.37 -4.99 18.71
N LYS A 6 11.11 -6.28 18.76
CA LYS A 6 10.43 -6.98 17.68
C LYS A 6 9.03 -6.43 17.46
N SER A 7 8.29 -6.15 18.53
CA SER A 7 6.96 -5.58 18.45
C SER A 7 6.98 -4.20 17.79
N MET A 8 7.99 -3.39 18.10
CA MET A 8 8.15 -2.09 17.46
C MET A 8 8.56 -2.20 15.99
N GLU A 9 9.44 -3.14 15.68
CA GLU A 9 9.90 -3.40 14.33
C GLU A 9 8.79 -3.96 13.44
N ASN A 10 7.89 -4.72 14.03
CA ASN A 10 6.81 -5.38 13.31
C ASN A 10 5.61 -4.47 13.06
N ASN A 11 5.65 -3.25 13.54
CA ASN A 11 4.65 -2.28 13.14
C ASN A 11 4.91 -1.92 11.68
N GLY A 12 4.06 -2.44 10.81
CA GLY A 12 4.17 -2.20 9.38
C GLY A 12 3.90 -0.76 9.02
N ALA A 13 4.25 -0.40 7.82
CA ALA A 13 4.00 0.92 7.31
C ALA A 13 3.91 0.91 5.79
N ILE A 14 3.20 1.89 5.25
CA ILE A 14 3.28 2.26 3.86
C ILE A 14 4.24 3.45 3.80
N ILE A 15 5.29 3.31 3.03
CA ILE A 15 6.33 4.33 2.89
C ILE A 15 6.35 4.81 1.46
N GLY A 16 5.86 6.02 1.23
CA GLY A 16 5.81 6.61 -0.10
C GLY A 16 7.21 6.98 -0.60
N THR A 17 7.55 6.54 -1.80
CA THR A 17 8.89 6.71 -2.37
C THR A 17 8.91 7.48 -3.66
N LYS A 18 7.78 7.59 -4.37
CA LYS A 18 7.69 8.36 -5.61
C LYS A 18 6.32 9.00 -5.81
N GLY A 19 6.29 10.10 -6.55
CA GLY A 19 5.06 10.78 -6.94
C GLY A 19 4.38 11.47 -5.78
N GLU A 20 3.06 11.51 -5.81
CA GLU A 20 2.27 12.12 -4.74
C GLU A 20 2.46 11.42 -3.39
N LEU A 21 2.89 10.16 -3.43
CA LEU A 21 3.12 9.36 -2.24
C LEU A 21 4.42 9.72 -1.54
N LEU A 22 5.36 10.38 -2.22
CA LEU A 22 6.68 10.68 -1.68
C LEU A 22 6.55 11.44 -0.35
N GLY A 23 7.19 10.90 0.67
CA GLY A 23 7.21 11.50 2.00
C GLY A 23 6.08 11.04 2.91
N ILE A 24 5.12 10.28 2.40
CA ILE A 24 4.05 9.73 3.21
C ILE A 24 4.56 8.51 3.96
N ILE A 25 4.31 8.47 5.26
CA ILE A 25 4.54 7.28 6.08
C ILE A 25 3.25 7.03 6.84
N TYR A 26 2.60 5.91 6.55
CA TYR A 26 1.37 5.51 7.22
C TYR A 26 1.62 4.20 7.96
N ARG A 27 1.59 4.25 9.28
CA ARG A 27 1.86 3.07 10.12
C ARG A 27 0.62 2.20 10.19
N MET A 28 0.83 0.89 10.09
CA MET A 28 -0.24 -0.11 10.10
C MET A 28 -0.01 -1.13 11.19
N LYS A 29 -1.08 -1.46 11.89
CA LYS A 29 -1.10 -2.54 12.89
C LYS A 29 -1.52 -3.84 12.23
N ASP A 30 -1.24 -4.96 12.89
CA ASP A 30 -1.69 -6.27 12.42
C ASP A 30 -3.20 -6.25 12.20
N GLY A 31 -3.63 -6.76 11.05
CA GLY A 31 -5.04 -6.83 10.68
C GLY A 31 -5.63 -5.53 10.17
N GLU A 32 -4.89 -4.44 10.21
CA GLU A 32 -5.38 -3.15 9.73
C GLU A 32 -5.43 -3.11 8.22
N SER A 33 -6.45 -2.44 7.68
CA SER A 33 -6.59 -2.21 6.25
C SER A 33 -6.46 -0.72 5.94
N LEU A 34 -5.89 -0.42 4.78
CA LEU A 34 -5.66 0.94 4.32
C LEU A 34 -6.14 1.03 2.88
N THR A 35 -6.93 2.05 2.57
CA THR A 35 -7.37 2.31 1.20
C THR A 35 -6.65 3.54 0.66
N ILE A 36 -6.15 3.44 -0.56
CA ILE A 36 -5.46 4.51 -1.27
C ILE A 36 -6.27 4.87 -2.50
N GLY A 37 -6.56 6.15 -2.71
CA GLY A 37 -7.31 6.59 -3.88
C GLY A 37 -7.66 8.06 -3.81
N ARG A 38 -8.60 8.49 -4.67
CA ARG A 38 -8.99 9.89 -4.77
C ARG A 38 -10.12 10.30 -3.83
N ASP A 39 -10.87 9.33 -3.32
CA ASP A 39 -12.04 9.63 -2.50
C ASP A 39 -11.63 9.85 -1.04
N ALA A 40 -11.63 11.10 -0.61
CA ALA A 40 -11.21 11.48 0.74
C ALA A 40 -12.11 10.89 1.83
N GLU A 41 -13.34 10.52 1.51
CA GLU A 41 -14.25 9.91 2.47
C GLU A 41 -13.94 8.44 2.71
N LYS A 42 -13.36 7.76 1.73
CA LYS A 42 -13.11 6.32 1.78
C LYS A 42 -11.65 5.96 1.94
N CYS A 43 -10.75 6.89 1.66
CA CYS A 43 -9.32 6.60 1.62
C CYS A 43 -8.58 7.24 2.78
N GLN A 44 -7.66 6.50 3.38
CA GLN A 44 -6.76 7.01 4.39
C GLN A 44 -5.59 7.76 3.76
N ILE A 45 -5.17 7.33 2.55
CA ILE A 45 -4.20 8.06 1.75
C ILE A 45 -4.92 8.56 0.51
N VAL A 46 -4.99 9.89 0.35
CA VAL A 46 -5.73 10.52 -0.72
C VAL A 46 -4.78 11.07 -1.76
N LEU A 47 -4.97 10.64 -3.01
CA LEU A 47 -4.20 11.11 -4.15
C LEU A 47 -5.10 11.92 -5.06
N LYS A 48 -4.53 12.87 -5.79
CA LYS A 48 -5.31 13.81 -6.60
C LYS A 48 -5.17 13.61 -8.10
N LYS A 49 -4.22 12.80 -8.54
CA LYS A 49 -4.02 12.56 -9.97
C LYS A 49 -5.24 11.93 -10.60
N SER A 50 -5.60 12.40 -11.79
CA SER A 50 -6.84 11.98 -12.47
C SER A 50 -6.85 10.51 -12.87
N ASN A 51 -5.68 9.89 -13.04
CA ASN A 51 -5.57 8.47 -13.38
C ASN A 51 -5.70 7.54 -12.17
N VAL A 52 -5.79 8.09 -10.97
CA VAL A 52 -6.01 7.32 -9.75
C VAL A 52 -7.51 7.14 -9.54
N SER A 53 -7.95 5.91 -9.31
CA SER A 53 -9.35 5.60 -9.04
C SER A 53 -9.76 6.10 -7.65
N ARG A 54 -11.07 6.22 -7.43
CA ARG A 54 -11.59 6.66 -6.12
C ARG A 54 -11.10 5.77 -5.01
N GLU A 55 -11.21 4.45 -5.20
CA GLU A 55 -10.57 3.45 -4.35
C GLU A 55 -9.64 2.68 -5.28
N HIS A 56 -8.36 2.96 -5.22
CA HIS A 56 -7.41 2.42 -6.18
C HIS A 56 -6.77 1.13 -5.70
N CYS A 57 -6.36 1.11 -4.45
CA CYS A 57 -5.60 0.00 -3.88
C CYS A 57 -5.97 -0.17 -2.41
N ILE A 58 -6.16 -1.40 -1.98
CA ILE A 58 -6.34 -1.71 -0.57
C ILE A 58 -5.15 -2.53 -0.12
N VAL A 59 -4.51 -2.08 0.94
CA VAL A 59 -3.39 -2.78 1.56
C VAL A 59 -3.84 -3.23 2.94
N ARG A 60 -3.69 -4.52 3.23
CA ARG A 60 -3.99 -5.08 4.55
C ARG A 60 -2.72 -5.66 5.11
N ARG A 61 -2.41 -5.31 6.33
CA ARG A 61 -1.32 -5.95 7.04
C ARG A 61 -1.84 -7.23 7.69
N LEU A 62 -1.25 -8.36 7.32
CA LEU A 62 -1.69 -9.68 7.82
C LEU A 62 -0.96 -10.03 9.13
N ASP A 63 0.36 -9.97 9.10
CA ASP A 63 1.19 -10.23 10.27
C ASP A 63 2.54 -9.50 10.12
N ASP A 64 3.53 -9.90 10.90
CA ASP A 64 4.81 -9.20 11.05
C ASP A 64 5.42 -8.70 9.74
N ASP A 65 5.50 -9.56 8.74
CA ASP A 65 6.21 -9.25 7.50
C ASP A 65 5.32 -9.41 6.26
N THR A 66 4.04 -9.69 6.45
CA THR A 66 3.17 -10.09 5.37
C THR A 66 2.02 -9.11 5.19
N TYR A 67 1.77 -8.75 3.95
CA TYR A 67 0.69 -7.86 3.55
C TYR A 67 -0.14 -8.51 2.47
N GLU A 68 -1.35 -8.02 2.30
CA GLU A 68 -2.18 -8.33 1.14
C GLU A 68 -2.44 -7.05 0.39
N VAL A 69 -2.21 -7.07 -0.91
CA VAL A 69 -2.45 -5.92 -1.79
C VAL A 69 -3.57 -6.28 -2.75
N GLU A 70 -4.60 -5.46 -2.78
CA GLU A 70 -5.76 -5.66 -3.65
C GLU A 70 -5.85 -4.52 -4.66
N ASP A 71 -6.05 -4.88 -5.92
CA ASP A 71 -6.25 -3.92 -7.01
C ASP A 71 -7.74 -3.65 -7.17
N CYS A 72 -8.16 -2.43 -6.87
CA CYS A 72 -9.53 -1.96 -7.06
C CYS A 72 -9.61 -0.95 -8.21
N SER A 73 -8.54 -0.81 -8.97
CA SER A 73 -8.34 0.31 -9.87
C SER A 73 -8.77 0.03 -11.30
N LYS A 74 -8.95 1.12 -12.03
CA LYS A 74 -9.13 1.10 -13.47
C LYS A 74 -7.80 1.04 -14.22
N ASN A 75 -6.78 1.70 -13.68
CA ASN A 75 -5.49 1.89 -14.37
C ASN A 75 -4.35 1.02 -13.85
N GLY A 76 -4.62 0.19 -12.85
CA GLY A 76 -3.70 -0.86 -12.46
C GLY A 76 -2.97 -0.63 -11.14
N VAL A 77 -2.62 -1.76 -10.54
CA VAL A 77 -1.73 -1.85 -9.38
C VAL A 77 -0.67 -2.90 -9.72
N TYR A 78 0.56 -2.61 -9.42
CA TYR A 78 1.70 -3.49 -9.67
C TYR A 78 2.43 -3.75 -8.37
N VAL A 79 2.80 -5.00 -8.13
CA VAL A 79 3.64 -5.37 -6.98
C VAL A 79 4.91 -5.99 -7.53
N GLU A 80 6.06 -5.40 -7.20
CA GLU A 80 7.37 -5.79 -7.72
C GLU A 80 7.36 -5.91 -9.25
N GLY A 81 6.67 -4.99 -9.91
CA GLY A 81 6.57 -4.94 -11.35
C GLY A 81 5.51 -5.84 -11.97
N ALA A 82 4.84 -6.67 -11.18
CA ALA A 82 3.81 -7.57 -11.68
C ALA A 82 2.43 -6.94 -11.57
N TYR A 83 1.73 -6.87 -12.70
CA TYR A 83 0.37 -6.34 -12.76
C TYR A 83 -0.62 -7.27 -12.06
N LEU A 84 -1.48 -6.72 -11.21
CA LEU A 84 -2.50 -7.50 -10.51
C LEU A 84 -3.78 -7.67 -11.33
N GLY A 85 -4.37 -6.57 -11.76
CA GLY A 85 -5.67 -6.56 -12.41
C GLY A 85 -6.80 -6.35 -11.41
N LYS A 86 -7.79 -5.56 -11.81
CA LYS A 86 -8.91 -5.18 -10.96
C LYS A 86 -9.60 -6.41 -10.33
N GLY A 87 -9.79 -6.36 -9.04
CA GLY A 87 -10.44 -7.43 -8.28
C GLY A 87 -9.50 -8.51 -7.78
N ASN A 88 -8.24 -8.49 -8.18
CA ASN A 88 -7.27 -9.49 -7.76
C ASN A 88 -6.47 -9.01 -6.55
N LYS A 89 -6.04 -9.99 -5.77
CA LYS A 89 -5.23 -9.76 -4.57
C LYS A 89 -3.96 -10.57 -4.66
N VAL A 90 -2.90 -10.06 -4.03
CA VAL A 90 -1.65 -10.80 -3.93
C VAL A 90 -1.10 -10.63 -2.52
N GLN A 91 -0.45 -11.65 -2.02
CA GLN A 91 0.31 -11.57 -0.79
C GLN A 91 1.66 -10.96 -1.09
N ALA A 92 2.06 -9.99 -0.28
CA ALA A 92 3.31 -9.29 -0.44
C ALA A 92 4.05 -9.26 0.90
N GLU A 93 5.31 -8.85 0.86
CA GLU A 93 6.17 -8.87 2.03
C GLU A 93 6.79 -7.51 2.28
N THR A 94 7.26 -7.30 3.50
CA THR A 94 8.06 -6.13 3.86
C THR A 94 9.20 -5.96 2.85
N GLY A 95 9.35 -4.73 2.36
CA GLY A 95 10.35 -4.40 1.35
C GLY A 95 9.84 -4.42 -0.07
N ASN A 96 8.70 -5.03 -0.34
CA ASN A 96 8.12 -5.03 -1.68
C ASN A 96 7.65 -3.62 -2.07
N ARG A 97 7.79 -3.30 -3.35
CA ARG A 97 7.37 -2.03 -3.91
C ARG A 97 6.05 -2.20 -4.63
N VAL A 98 5.19 -1.20 -4.49
CA VAL A 98 3.87 -1.19 -5.11
C VAL A 98 3.74 0.06 -5.95
N TRP A 99 3.28 -0.09 -7.18
CA TRP A 99 3.03 1.01 -8.10
C TRP A 99 1.54 1.18 -8.33
N LEU A 100 1.12 2.44 -8.40
CA LEU A 100 -0.25 2.79 -8.75
C LEU A 100 -0.25 3.46 -10.12
N CYS A 101 -0.94 2.86 -11.06
CA CYS A 101 -1.00 3.24 -12.48
C CYS A 101 0.29 2.92 -13.22
N ASP A 102 1.42 3.43 -12.74
CA ASP A 102 2.74 3.17 -13.32
C ASP A 102 3.80 3.38 -12.23
N GLU A 103 5.07 3.27 -12.60
CA GLU A 103 6.18 3.36 -11.66
C GLU A 103 6.42 4.77 -11.10
N SER A 104 5.69 5.78 -11.58
CA SER A 104 5.85 7.15 -11.07
C SER A 104 5.16 7.38 -9.74
N GLN A 105 4.25 6.49 -9.34
CA GLN A 105 3.58 6.51 -8.05
C GLN A 105 3.95 5.23 -7.33
N GLU A 106 4.84 5.35 -6.37
CA GLU A 106 5.40 4.18 -5.69
C GLU A 106 5.35 4.32 -4.19
N PHE A 107 5.01 3.22 -3.53
CA PHE A 107 5.26 3.08 -2.11
C PHE A 107 5.89 1.72 -1.84
N ARG A 108 6.52 1.63 -0.69
CA ARG A 108 7.16 0.40 -0.22
C ARG A 108 6.45 -0.08 1.03
N LEU A 109 6.31 -1.39 1.15
CA LEU A 109 5.78 -2.03 2.36
C LEU A 109 6.91 -2.09 3.39
N GLY A 110 6.68 -1.46 4.52
CA GLY A 110 7.74 -1.29 5.52
C GLY A 110 7.61 -2.08 6.80
#